data_bb0dfb870dddfaae8be27e03035e57ca
#
_entry.id   bb0dfb870dddfaae8be27e03035e57ca
#
_cell.length_a   1.000
_cell.length_b   1.000
_cell.length_c   1.000
_cell.angle_alpha   90.00
_cell.angle_beta   90.00
_cell.angle_gamma   90.00
#
_symmetry.space_group_name_H-M   'P 1'
#
loop_
_entity.id
_entity.type
_entity.pdbx_description
1 polymer ?
#
loop_
_entity_poly.entity_id
_entity_poly.type
_entity_poly.pdbx_seq_one_letter_code
_entity_poly.pdbx_strand_id
1 'polypeptide(L)'
;METPPLAALRAFEALARLGKVNLAAAELHVTHSAVSHQIRSLEEYLDMALVMRNKRALALTDEGRVYAYQIRQALGEIAGVTEKLMAKTKHPQLTVSVLPSYAMHWLLPRLQDFRVAHPELHLRLESSMEFASFDQGPLDCAIRFGHGQWPDVHCEPLMGDSLLVVAARDFNHGVLPDTALAILEQPLLHASESWPIWLGAAGVEEQRPQASLEFTDSTLMLEAVRLGHGVALTRRSIAHSLIQRGELVRLTDIEPIHTSRYFLVWPAGSKHSAQLTSLHTWLKDQVVIYQGSL
;
A
#
# COMPACT_ATOMS: atom_id res chain seq x y z
N MET A 1 27.85 -3.05 10.44
CA MET A 1 28.13 -2.64 9.04
C MET A 1 28.77 -1.26 9.12
N GLU A 2 30.03 -1.14 8.72
CA GLU A 2 30.68 0.18 8.68
C GLU A 2 30.13 0.97 7.49
N THR A 3 29.64 2.16 7.74
CA THR A 3 29.16 3.09 6.72
C THR A 3 30.14 4.22 6.55
N PRO A 4 30.33 4.77 5.33
CA PRO A 4 31.17 5.94 5.13
C PRO A 4 30.69 7.14 5.97
N PRO A 5 31.57 8.07 6.34
CA PRO A 5 31.19 9.26 7.09
C PRO A 5 30.09 10.06 6.39
N LEU A 6 29.02 10.41 7.09
CA LEU A 6 27.87 11.12 6.52
C LEU A 6 28.27 12.45 5.86
N ALA A 7 29.26 13.14 6.41
CA ALA A 7 29.78 14.36 5.81
C ALA A 7 30.38 14.13 4.42
N ALA A 8 31.07 13.00 4.22
CA ALA A 8 31.65 12.63 2.93
C ALA A 8 30.55 12.27 1.90
N LEU A 9 29.53 11.54 2.33
CA LEU A 9 28.36 11.24 1.49
C LEU A 9 27.63 12.51 1.06
N ARG A 10 27.37 13.45 1.98
CA ARG A 10 26.74 14.74 1.67
C ARG A 10 27.58 15.60 0.72
N ALA A 11 28.88 15.65 0.94
CA ALA A 11 29.79 16.41 0.07
C ALA A 11 29.83 15.84 -1.35
N PHE A 12 29.84 14.52 -1.50
CA PHE A 12 29.83 13.87 -2.80
C PHE A 12 28.47 14.03 -3.50
N GLU A 13 27.34 13.89 -2.80
CA GLU A 13 26.00 14.12 -3.38
C GLU A 13 25.86 15.56 -3.90
N ALA A 14 26.22 16.55 -3.09
CA ALA A 14 26.16 17.94 -3.46
C ALA A 14 27.04 18.23 -4.69
N LEU A 15 28.27 17.68 -4.75
CA LEU A 15 29.15 17.81 -5.91
C LEU A 15 28.53 17.14 -7.15
N ALA A 16 28.01 15.95 -7.01
CA ALA A 16 27.40 15.19 -8.11
C ALA A 16 26.21 15.93 -8.73
N ARG A 17 25.40 16.58 -7.91
CA ARG A 17 24.21 17.32 -8.34
C ARG A 17 24.56 18.71 -8.92
N LEU A 18 25.47 19.43 -8.29
CA LEU A 18 25.78 20.82 -8.68
C LEU A 18 26.91 20.92 -9.72
N GLY A 19 27.68 19.85 -9.91
CA GLY A 19 28.75 19.77 -10.91
C GLY A 19 29.98 20.64 -10.63
N LYS A 20 29.99 21.41 -9.52
CA LYS A 20 31.08 22.34 -9.16
C LYS A 20 31.32 22.30 -7.66
N VAL A 21 32.60 22.15 -7.27
CA VAL A 21 33.02 22.12 -5.86
C VAL A 21 32.64 23.41 -5.12
N ASN A 22 32.74 24.56 -5.78
CA ASN A 22 32.39 25.84 -5.17
C ASN A 22 30.90 25.92 -4.81
N LEU A 23 30.02 25.39 -5.65
CA LEU A 23 28.59 25.38 -5.38
C LEU A 23 28.25 24.40 -4.25
N ALA A 24 28.88 23.24 -4.24
CA ALA A 24 28.73 22.27 -3.14
C ALA A 24 29.22 22.84 -1.82
N ALA A 25 30.36 23.52 -1.83
CA ALA A 25 30.94 24.19 -0.64
C ALA A 25 29.99 25.29 -0.11
N ALA A 26 29.42 26.10 -1.00
CA ALA A 26 28.46 27.14 -0.62
C ALA A 26 27.18 26.56 -0.03
N GLU A 27 26.61 25.51 -0.62
CA GLU A 27 25.40 24.84 -0.13
C GLU A 27 25.61 24.18 1.24
N LEU A 28 26.78 23.56 1.45
CA LEU A 28 27.11 22.88 2.71
C LEU A 28 27.69 23.79 3.78
N HIS A 29 27.86 25.08 3.48
CA HIS A 29 28.48 26.09 4.36
C HIS A 29 29.87 25.67 4.84
N VAL A 30 30.69 25.12 3.96
CA VAL A 30 32.08 24.70 4.23
C VAL A 30 33.03 25.26 3.19
N THR A 31 34.34 25.07 3.40
CA THR A 31 35.37 25.53 2.45
C THR A 31 35.48 24.57 1.25
N HIS A 32 35.97 25.08 0.11
CA HIS A 32 36.30 24.27 -1.06
C HIS A 32 37.25 23.11 -0.73
N SER A 33 38.26 23.36 0.13
CA SER A 33 39.21 22.35 0.56
C SER A 33 38.56 21.25 1.39
N ALA A 34 37.57 21.60 2.24
CA ALA A 34 36.84 20.65 3.04
C ALA A 34 36.03 19.68 2.15
N VAL A 35 35.28 20.19 1.14
CA VAL A 35 34.58 19.35 0.20
C VAL A 35 35.53 18.41 -0.55
N SER A 36 36.63 18.95 -1.06
CA SER A 36 37.63 18.16 -1.79
C SER A 36 38.27 17.08 -0.89
N HIS A 37 38.48 17.36 0.39
CA HIS A 37 38.97 16.39 1.35
C HIS A 37 37.96 15.29 1.63
N GLN A 38 36.69 15.64 1.86
CA GLN A 38 35.63 14.67 2.12
C GLN A 38 35.43 13.71 0.93
N ILE A 39 35.50 14.21 -0.31
CA ILE A 39 35.40 13.36 -1.50
C ILE A 39 36.57 12.41 -1.61
N ARG A 40 37.80 12.90 -1.36
CA ARG A 40 38.99 12.05 -1.37
C ARG A 40 38.94 10.97 -0.29
N SER A 41 38.52 11.33 0.92
CA SER A 41 38.32 10.36 2.01
C SER A 41 37.26 9.30 1.66
N LEU A 42 36.21 9.67 0.92
CA LEU A 42 35.20 8.72 0.44
C LEU A 42 35.76 7.77 -0.63
N GLU A 43 36.54 8.28 -1.59
CA GLU A 43 37.22 7.48 -2.59
C GLU A 43 38.22 6.51 -1.98
N GLU A 44 38.99 6.96 -0.98
CA GLU A 44 39.91 6.14 -0.19
C GLU A 44 39.19 5.05 0.63
N TYR A 45 38.07 5.39 1.25
CA TYR A 45 37.24 4.44 2.00
C TYR A 45 36.67 3.31 1.09
N LEU A 46 36.31 3.66 -0.14
CA LEU A 46 35.72 2.74 -1.10
C LEU A 46 36.79 2.01 -1.96
N ASP A 47 38.05 2.42 -1.84
CA ASP A 47 39.17 2.03 -2.72
C ASP A 47 38.78 2.17 -4.23
N MET A 48 38.09 3.30 -4.54
CA MET A 48 37.50 3.50 -5.86
C MET A 48 37.40 5.00 -6.21
N ALA A 49 37.73 5.37 -7.44
CA ALA A 49 37.51 6.72 -7.93
C ALA A 49 36.05 6.96 -8.30
N LEU A 50 35.44 7.99 -7.72
CA LEU A 50 34.08 8.41 -8.01
C LEU A 50 34.04 9.63 -8.95
N VAL A 51 35.17 10.33 -9.03
CA VAL A 51 35.29 11.58 -9.79
C VAL A 51 36.47 11.51 -10.76
N MET A 52 36.21 11.79 -12.03
CA MET A 52 37.26 11.95 -13.05
C MET A 52 37.82 13.36 -13.00
N ARG A 53 39.12 13.49 -12.77
CA ARG A 53 39.84 14.76 -12.75
C ARG A 53 40.35 15.11 -14.15
N ASN A 54 39.50 15.62 -15.03
CA ASN A 54 39.94 16.18 -16.31
C ASN A 54 40.25 17.66 -16.16
N LYS A 55 41.32 18.13 -16.85
CA LYS A 55 41.82 19.52 -16.77
C LYS A 55 40.78 20.61 -17.09
N ARG A 56 39.61 20.28 -17.63
CA ARG A 56 38.57 21.24 -18.09
C ARG A 56 37.21 21.09 -17.44
N ALA A 57 36.90 19.94 -16.84
CA ALA A 57 35.61 19.72 -16.16
C ALA A 57 35.74 18.58 -15.15
N LEU A 58 34.97 18.68 -14.07
CA LEU A 58 34.79 17.62 -13.08
C LEU A 58 33.62 16.77 -13.56
N ALA A 59 33.90 15.50 -13.86
CA ALA A 59 32.89 14.54 -14.27
C ALA A 59 32.88 13.35 -13.30
N LEU A 60 31.73 12.71 -13.14
CA LEU A 60 31.60 11.48 -12.37
C LEU A 60 32.03 10.27 -13.19
N THR A 61 32.61 9.28 -12.53
CA THR A 61 32.76 7.92 -13.08
C THR A 61 31.39 7.26 -13.24
N ASP A 62 31.31 6.09 -13.88
CA ASP A 62 30.05 5.34 -13.98
C ASP A 62 29.59 4.87 -12.60
N GLU A 63 30.52 4.37 -11.78
CA GLU A 63 30.32 4.00 -10.39
C GLU A 63 29.90 5.22 -9.56
N GLY A 64 30.55 6.37 -9.78
CA GLY A 64 30.19 7.63 -9.12
C GLY A 64 28.76 8.07 -9.43
N ARG A 65 28.26 7.91 -10.66
CA ARG A 65 26.87 8.22 -11.02
C ARG A 65 25.87 7.31 -10.28
N VAL A 66 26.12 6.01 -10.29
CA VAL A 66 25.28 5.04 -9.58
C VAL A 66 25.28 5.32 -8.09
N TYR A 67 26.45 5.54 -7.50
CA TYR A 67 26.57 5.78 -6.07
C TYR A 67 25.94 7.11 -5.64
N ALA A 68 26.12 8.18 -6.41
CA ALA A 68 25.46 9.47 -6.15
C ALA A 68 23.93 9.37 -6.18
N TYR A 69 23.36 8.57 -7.10
CA TYR A 69 21.94 8.31 -7.16
C TYR A 69 21.45 7.63 -5.88
N GLN A 70 22.13 6.58 -5.43
CA GLN A 70 21.74 5.83 -4.21
C GLN A 70 21.86 6.70 -2.94
N ILE A 71 22.93 7.49 -2.84
CA ILE A 71 23.09 8.44 -1.71
C ILE A 71 21.95 9.45 -1.70
N ARG A 72 21.57 10.00 -2.86
CA ARG A 72 20.47 10.97 -2.97
C ARG A 72 19.14 10.36 -2.52
N GLN A 73 18.84 9.12 -2.89
CA GLN A 73 17.64 8.43 -2.43
C GLN A 73 17.65 8.27 -0.90
N ALA A 74 18.73 7.75 -0.34
CA ALA A 74 18.84 7.55 1.11
C ALA A 74 18.76 8.87 1.91
N LEU A 75 19.45 9.92 1.48
CA LEU A 75 19.36 11.24 2.10
C LEU A 75 17.98 11.87 1.96
N GLY A 76 17.31 11.66 0.82
CA GLY A 76 15.94 12.09 0.59
C GLY A 76 14.95 11.39 1.51
N GLU A 77 15.10 10.10 1.75
CA GLU A 77 14.30 9.35 2.73
C GLU A 77 14.47 9.88 4.15
N ILE A 78 15.71 10.12 4.58
CA ILE A 78 16.02 10.72 5.90
C ILE A 78 15.38 12.10 6.02
N ALA A 79 15.54 12.96 5.00
CA ALA A 79 14.94 14.30 4.99
C ALA A 79 13.41 14.23 5.07
N GLY A 80 12.79 13.36 4.29
CA GLY A 80 11.33 13.16 4.29
C GLY A 80 10.79 12.69 5.64
N VAL A 81 11.48 11.79 6.35
CA VAL A 81 11.13 11.39 7.71
C VAL A 81 11.29 12.55 8.70
N THR A 82 12.37 13.32 8.58
CA THR A 82 12.61 14.48 9.43
C THR A 82 11.53 15.56 9.27
N GLU A 83 11.16 15.87 8.02
CA GLU A 83 10.04 16.81 7.74
C GLU A 83 8.72 16.32 8.31
N LYS A 84 8.42 15.03 8.17
CA LYS A 84 7.22 14.41 8.76
C LYS A 84 7.19 14.53 10.28
N LEU A 85 8.31 14.29 10.95
CA LEU A 85 8.43 14.45 12.41
C LEU A 85 8.21 15.91 12.83
N MET A 86 8.77 16.86 12.08
CA MET A 86 8.56 18.30 12.32
C MET A 86 7.10 18.74 12.02
N ALA A 87 6.47 18.17 11.01
CA ALA A 87 5.09 18.47 10.66
C ALA A 87 4.08 17.90 11.66
N LYS A 88 4.34 16.73 12.26
CA LYS A 88 3.50 16.14 13.33
C LYS A 88 3.25 17.10 14.51
N THR A 89 4.13 18.07 14.73
CA THR A 89 3.95 19.09 15.79
C THR A 89 2.97 20.20 15.42
N LYS A 90 2.60 20.36 14.14
CA LYS A 90 1.73 21.49 13.70
C LYS A 90 0.30 21.07 13.37
N HIS A 91 0.07 19.86 12.88
CA HIS A 91 -1.26 19.34 12.57
C HIS A 91 -1.35 17.86 12.97
N PRO A 92 -2.41 17.44 13.67
CA PRO A 92 -2.62 16.04 14.03
C PRO A 92 -2.81 15.23 12.75
N GLN A 93 -1.82 14.37 12.43
CA GLN A 93 -1.84 13.46 11.29
C GLN A 93 -2.04 12.04 11.78
N LEU A 94 -2.85 11.27 11.07
CA LEU A 94 -3.02 9.83 11.26
C LEU A 94 -2.66 9.11 9.96
N THR A 95 -1.66 8.25 10.01
CA THR A 95 -1.23 7.43 8.86
C THR A 95 -1.80 6.02 9.00
N VAL A 96 -2.60 5.61 8.03
CA VAL A 96 -3.34 4.35 8.02
C VAL A 96 -2.90 3.51 6.83
N SER A 97 -2.37 2.31 7.07
CA SER A 97 -2.13 1.34 6.01
C SER A 97 -3.38 0.51 5.76
N VAL A 98 -3.75 0.35 4.48
CA VAL A 98 -4.98 -0.36 4.09
C VAL A 98 -4.73 -1.29 2.91
N LEU A 99 -5.53 -2.36 2.80
CA LEU A 99 -5.53 -3.21 1.61
C LEU A 99 -6.07 -2.43 0.41
N PRO A 100 -5.46 -2.51 -0.79
CA PRO A 100 -5.87 -1.75 -1.98
C PRO A 100 -7.35 -1.88 -2.29
N SER A 101 -7.88 -3.10 -2.34
CA SER A 101 -9.27 -3.39 -2.66
C SER A 101 -10.25 -2.83 -1.61
N TYR A 102 -9.92 -2.94 -0.33
CA TYR A 102 -10.73 -2.36 0.74
C TYR A 102 -10.70 -0.82 0.68
N ALA A 103 -9.54 -0.23 0.47
CA ALA A 103 -9.41 1.21 0.29
C ALA A 103 -10.30 1.71 -0.85
N MET A 104 -10.15 1.13 -2.03
CA MET A 104 -10.83 1.58 -3.25
C MET A 104 -12.35 1.42 -3.18
N HIS A 105 -12.83 0.25 -2.74
CA HIS A 105 -14.23 -0.11 -2.91
C HIS A 105 -15.09 0.07 -1.66
N TRP A 106 -14.47 0.08 -0.46
CA TRP A 106 -15.21 0.23 0.78
C TRP A 106 -14.92 1.55 1.51
N LEU A 107 -13.63 1.91 1.70
CA LEU A 107 -13.24 3.05 2.52
C LEU A 107 -13.43 4.39 1.78
N LEU A 108 -12.85 4.56 0.60
CA LEU A 108 -12.87 5.82 -0.16
C LEU A 108 -14.28 6.34 -0.46
N PRO A 109 -15.29 5.51 -0.82
CA PRO A 109 -16.65 5.99 -1.04
C PRO A 109 -17.30 6.64 0.20
N ARG A 110 -16.81 6.31 1.40
CA ARG A 110 -17.33 6.78 2.70
C ARG A 110 -16.48 7.89 3.33
N LEU A 111 -15.26 8.07 2.85
CA LEU A 111 -14.25 8.91 3.51
C LEU A 111 -14.62 10.42 3.54
N GLN A 112 -15.51 10.86 2.65
CA GLN A 112 -15.98 12.25 2.66
C GLN A 112 -16.68 12.59 3.98
N ASP A 113 -17.48 11.67 4.51
CA ASP A 113 -18.21 11.87 5.78
C ASP A 113 -17.23 12.02 6.96
N PHE A 114 -16.14 11.22 6.95
CA PHE A 114 -15.08 11.35 7.95
C PHE A 114 -14.39 12.72 7.90
N ARG A 115 -14.08 13.21 6.70
CA ARG A 115 -13.42 14.51 6.51
C ARG A 115 -14.30 15.68 6.93
N VAL A 116 -15.63 15.56 6.76
CA VAL A 116 -16.59 16.57 7.22
C VAL A 116 -16.69 16.58 8.74
N ALA A 117 -16.70 15.39 9.37
CA ALA A 117 -16.78 15.25 10.83
C ALA A 117 -15.47 15.63 11.55
N HIS A 118 -14.31 15.48 10.89
CA HIS A 118 -12.97 15.70 11.46
C HIS A 118 -12.09 16.57 10.53
N PRO A 119 -12.45 17.83 10.28
CA PRO A 119 -11.73 18.71 9.35
C PRO A 119 -10.31 19.05 9.80
N GLU A 120 -10.03 18.97 11.11
CA GLU A 120 -8.72 19.21 11.70
C GLU A 120 -7.76 18.04 11.54
N LEU A 121 -8.26 16.82 11.24
CA LEU A 121 -7.47 15.61 11.19
C LEU A 121 -6.93 15.36 9.77
N HIS A 122 -5.61 15.39 9.62
CA HIS A 122 -4.98 15.01 8.36
C HIS A 122 -4.84 13.49 8.27
N LEU A 123 -5.64 12.85 7.41
CA LEU A 123 -5.56 11.40 7.17
C LEU A 123 -4.65 11.11 5.98
N ARG A 124 -3.62 10.28 6.21
CA ARG A 124 -2.75 9.74 5.18
C ARG A 124 -3.04 8.25 4.99
N LEU A 125 -3.45 7.85 3.80
CA LEU A 125 -3.68 6.45 3.44
C LEU A 125 -2.45 5.89 2.70
N GLU A 126 -1.94 4.77 3.17
CA GLU A 126 -0.88 4.01 2.50
C GLU A 126 -1.47 2.66 2.06
N SER A 127 -1.50 2.43 0.75
CA SER A 127 -2.03 1.18 0.18
C SER A 127 -0.94 0.11 0.14
N SER A 128 -1.16 -1.03 0.82
CA SER A 128 -0.19 -2.14 0.85
C SER A 128 -0.87 -3.47 1.11
N MET A 129 -0.40 -4.52 0.41
CA MET A 129 -0.76 -5.91 0.66
C MET A 129 0.07 -6.53 1.79
N GLU A 130 1.25 -5.99 2.06
CA GLU A 130 2.14 -6.47 3.09
C GLU A 130 1.60 -6.17 4.49
N PHE A 131 1.94 -7.04 5.45
CA PHE A 131 1.64 -6.75 6.84
C PHE A 131 2.40 -5.50 7.29
N ALA A 132 1.69 -4.60 7.97
CA ALA A 132 2.26 -3.33 8.39
C ALA A 132 3.41 -3.52 9.38
N SER A 133 4.62 -3.13 8.99
CA SER A 133 5.73 -2.97 9.93
C SER A 133 5.61 -1.60 10.59
N PHE A 134 5.21 -1.60 11.86
CA PHE A 134 5.08 -0.38 12.65
C PHE A 134 6.43 0.19 13.12
N ASP A 135 7.49 -0.62 13.06
CA ASP A 135 8.83 -0.23 13.51
C ASP A 135 9.62 0.53 12.43
N GLN A 136 9.22 0.44 11.18
CA GLN A 136 9.99 0.97 10.05
C GLN A 136 9.44 2.27 9.44
N GLY A 137 8.40 2.88 10.03
CA GLY A 137 7.82 4.09 9.42
C GLY A 137 6.80 4.83 10.29
N PRO A 138 6.25 5.93 9.80
CA PRO A 138 5.30 6.77 10.54
C PRO A 138 3.87 6.21 10.52
N LEU A 139 3.71 4.89 10.54
CA LEU A 139 2.43 4.22 10.50
C LEU A 139 1.80 4.22 11.91
N ASP A 140 0.58 4.73 12.02
CA ASP A 140 -0.15 4.81 13.29
C ASP A 140 -1.07 3.59 13.49
N CYS A 141 -1.73 3.13 12.42
CA CYS A 141 -2.59 1.95 12.43
C CYS A 141 -2.73 1.34 11.02
N ALA A 142 -3.34 0.16 10.94
CA ALA A 142 -3.64 -0.47 9.68
C ALA A 142 -5.01 -1.16 9.70
N ILE A 143 -5.63 -1.28 8.52
CA ILE A 143 -6.81 -2.14 8.32
C ILE A 143 -6.34 -3.38 7.57
N ARG A 144 -6.55 -4.54 8.18
CA ARG A 144 -6.10 -5.84 7.68
C ARG A 144 -7.23 -6.85 7.66
N PHE A 145 -7.13 -7.80 6.73
CA PHE A 145 -8.07 -8.91 6.59
C PHE A 145 -7.36 -10.22 6.97
N GLY A 146 -7.94 -11.01 7.87
CA GLY A 146 -7.34 -12.24 8.37
C GLY A 146 -8.02 -12.76 9.62
N HIS A 147 -7.28 -13.51 10.43
CA HIS A 147 -7.80 -14.19 11.63
C HIS A 147 -7.60 -13.38 12.93
N GLY A 148 -6.98 -12.19 12.88
CA GLY A 148 -6.74 -11.35 14.06
C GLY A 148 -5.59 -11.81 14.94
N GLN A 149 -4.69 -12.65 14.42
CA GLN A 149 -3.55 -13.20 15.16
C GLN A 149 -2.23 -12.68 14.58
N TRP A 150 -1.95 -11.41 14.82
CA TRP A 150 -0.68 -10.80 14.44
C TRP A 150 0.13 -10.44 15.69
N PRO A 151 1.46 -10.69 15.68
CA PRO A 151 2.32 -10.40 16.82
C PRO A 151 2.45 -8.88 17.06
N ASP A 152 2.68 -8.51 18.31
CA ASP A 152 3.07 -7.17 18.75
C ASP A 152 2.09 -6.03 18.40
N VAL A 153 0.81 -6.37 18.11
CA VAL A 153 -0.25 -5.39 17.81
C VAL A 153 -1.52 -5.65 18.63
N HIS A 154 -2.27 -4.59 18.86
CA HIS A 154 -3.67 -4.67 19.23
C HIS A 154 -4.51 -4.93 17.99
N CYS A 155 -5.50 -5.82 18.09
CA CYS A 155 -6.40 -6.19 17.01
C CYS A 155 -7.85 -5.97 17.44
N GLU A 156 -8.52 -4.99 16.85
CA GLU A 156 -9.96 -4.76 17.06
C GLU A 156 -10.75 -5.21 15.85
N PRO A 157 -11.69 -6.16 16.00
CA PRO A 157 -12.50 -6.61 14.89
C PRO A 157 -13.41 -5.47 14.38
N LEU A 158 -13.44 -5.28 13.06
CA LEU A 158 -14.31 -4.31 12.41
C LEU A 158 -15.56 -4.98 11.84
N MET A 159 -15.38 -5.86 10.85
CA MET A 159 -16.51 -6.56 10.21
C MET A 159 -16.09 -7.91 9.65
N GLY A 160 -17.02 -8.87 9.64
CA GLY A 160 -16.94 -10.08 8.83
C GLY A 160 -17.22 -9.80 7.36
N ASP A 161 -17.04 -10.82 6.53
CA ASP A 161 -17.36 -10.74 5.10
C ASP A 161 -17.92 -12.07 4.60
N SER A 162 -18.48 -12.07 3.40
CA SER A 162 -18.94 -13.23 2.69
C SER A 162 -18.35 -13.28 1.28
N LEU A 163 -18.39 -14.44 0.67
CA LEU A 163 -17.89 -14.67 -0.67
C LEU A 163 -19.04 -14.78 -1.66
N LEU A 164 -18.89 -14.12 -2.80
CA LEU A 164 -19.82 -14.21 -3.92
C LEU A 164 -19.09 -14.22 -5.25
N VAL A 165 -19.71 -14.76 -6.27
CA VAL A 165 -19.17 -14.77 -7.63
C VAL A 165 -19.80 -13.66 -8.43
N VAL A 166 -18.95 -12.88 -9.14
CA VAL A 166 -19.36 -11.74 -9.95
C VAL A 166 -18.88 -11.81 -11.39
N ALA A 167 -19.61 -11.14 -12.27
CA ALA A 167 -19.23 -10.87 -13.65
C ALA A 167 -19.62 -9.43 -14.03
N ALA A 168 -19.10 -8.93 -15.16
CA ALA A 168 -19.64 -7.73 -15.78
C ALA A 168 -21.08 -7.99 -16.25
N ARG A 169 -21.93 -6.97 -16.26
CA ARG A 169 -23.33 -7.10 -16.67
C ARG A 169 -23.49 -7.61 -18.09
N ASP A 170 -22.62 -7.23 -18.99
CA ASP A 170 -22.60 -7.58 -20.42
C ASP A 170 -21.65 -8.75 -20.74
N PHE A 171 -21.11 -9.41 -19.72
CA PHE A 171 -20.25 -10.58 -19.88
C PHE A 171 -20.98 -11.64 -20.71
N ASN A 172 -20.26 -12.27 -21.67
CA ASN A 172 -20.80 -13.24 -22.60
C ASN A 172 -22.09 -12.75 -23.32
N HIS A 173 -22.06 -11.50 -23.80
CA HIS A 173 -23.21 -10.85 -24.48
C HIS A 173 -24.47 -10.79 -23.62
N GLY A 174 -24.33 -10.77 -22.29
CA GLY A 174 -25.45 -10.72 -21.35
C GLY A 174 -26.05 -12.09 -21.00
N VAL A 175 -25.51 -13.19 -21.54
CA VAL A 175 -25.87 -14.54 -21.15
C VAL A 175 -25.03 -15.00 -19.98
N LEU A 176 -25.51 -14.75 -18.78
CA LEU A 176 -24.75 -14.98 -17.55
C LEU A 176 -24.91 -16.43 -17.07
N PRO A 177 -23.81 -17.06 -16.57
CA PRO A 177 -23.90 -18.38 -15.94
C PRO A 177 -24.60 -18.25 -14.57
N ASP A 178 -25.59 -19.10 -14.32
CA ASP A 178 -26.46 -19.08 -13.13
C ASP A 178 -26.29 -20.30 -12.23
N THR A 179 -25.45 -21.27 -12.63
CA THR A 179 -25.15 -22.47 -11.86
C THR A 179 -23.66 -22.54 -11.56
N ALA A 180 -23.30 -23.23 -10.48
CA ALA A 180 -21.89 -23.39 -10.08
C ALA A 180 -21.07 -24.07 -11.20
N LEU A 181 -21.61 -25.08 -11.88
CA LEU A 181 -20.93 -25.77 -12.97
C LEU A 181 -20.75 -24.85 -14.19
N ALA A 182 -21.76 -24.10 -14.59
CA ALA A 182 -21.68 -23.15 -15.69
C ALA A 182 -20.68 -22.01 -15.39
N ILE A 183 -20.54 -21.61 -14.13
CA ILE A 183 -19.51 -20.65 -13.69
C ILE A 183 -18.11 -21.22 -13.87
N LEU A 184 -17.88 -22.48 -13.50
CA LEU A 184 -16.58 -23.13 -13.62
C LEU A 184 -16.11 -23.34 -15.07
N GLU A 185 -17.03 -23.34 -16.02
CA GLU A 185 -16.73 -23.38 -17.46
C GLU A 185 -16.29 -22.04 -18.05
N GLN A 186 -16.42 -20.94 -17.29
CA GLN A 186 -16.01 -19.61 -17.73
C GLN A 186 -14.52 -19.33 -17.48
N PRO A 187 -13.94 -18.32 -18.14
CA PRO A 187 -12.64 -17.80 -17.76
C PRO A 187 -12.66 -17.30 -16.29
N LEU A 188 -11.98 -18.03 -15.40
CA LEU A 188 -11.92 -17.68 -13.97
C LEU A 188 -10.76 -16.73 -13.69
N LEU A 189 -11.06 -15.66 -13.00
CA LEU A 189 -10.07 -14.67 -12.55
C LEU A 189 -9.82 -14.87 -11.06
N HIS A 190 -8.55 -15.10 -10.70
CA HIS A 190 -8.18 -15.38 -9.32
C HIS A 190 -7.38 -14.23 -8.71
N ALA A 191 -7.61 -13.97 -7.43
CA ALA A 191 -6.78 -13.16 -6.57
C ALA A 191 -6.56 -13.90 -5.23
N SER A 192 -6.87 -13.27 -4.11
CA SER A 192 -6.63 -13.81 -2.77
C SER A 192 -7.69 -14.80 -2.27
N GLU A 193 -8.85 -14.88 -2.91
CA GLU A 193 -9.99 -15.63 -2.39
C GLU A 193 -9.91 -17.12 -2.73
N SER A 194 -10.34 -17.95 -1.76
CA SER A 194 -10.25 -19.42 -1.87
C SER A 194 -11.55 -20.02 -2.38
N TRP A 195 -11.55 -20.55 -3.59
CA TRP A 195 -12.68 -21.23 -4.22
C TRP A 195 -13.26 -22.41 -3.44
N PRO A 196 -12.48 -23.27 -2.74
CA PRO A 196 -13.02 -24.38 -1.97
C PRO A 196 -14.11 -24.02 -0.96
N ILE A 197 -14.08 -22.81 -0.37
CA ILE A 197 -15.13 -22.36 0.56
C ILE A 197 -16.44 -22.17 -0.19
N TRP A 198 -16.40 -21.53 -1.35
CA TRP A 198 -17.59 -21.29 -2.16
C TRP A 198 -18.11 -22.57 -2.83
N LEU A 199 -17.21 -23.41 -3.37
CA LEU A 199 -17.54 -24.68 -3.98
C LEU A 199 -18.20 -25.65 -2.99
N GLY A 200 -17.68 -25.71 -1.76
CA GLY A 200 -18.31 -26.51 -0.69
C GLY A 200 -19.75 -26.05 -0.39
N ALA A 201 -20.01 -24.74 -0.36
CA ALA A 201 -21.35 -24.20 -0.20
C ALA A 201 -22.24 -24.43 -1.46
N ALA A 202 -21.65 -24.54 -2.63
CA ALA A 202 -22.32 -24.86 -3.88
C ALA A 202 -22.61 -26.37 -4.06
N GLY A 203 -22.09 -27.25 -3.18
CA GLY A 203 -22.21 -28.70 -3.31
C GLY A 203 -21.39 -29.30 -4.46
N VAL A 204 -20.28 -28.63 -4.84
CA VAL A 204 -19.38 -29.06 -5.91
C VAL A 204 -18.09 -29.61 -5.30
N GLU A 205 -17.71 -30.83 -5.68
CA GLU A 205 -16.52 -31.51 -5.13
C GLU A 205 -15.20 -31.07 -5.75
N GLU A 206 -15.21 -30.21 -6.77
CA GLU A 206 -14.01 -29.74 -7.45
C GLU A 206 -13.12 -28.93 -6.49
N GLN A 207 -11.86 -29.35 -6.31
CA GLN A 207 -11.01 -28.83 -5.25
C GLN A 207 -10.29 -27.53 -5.62
N ARG A 208 -9.93 -27.33 -6.91
CA ARG A 208 -9.18 -26.13 -7.37
C ARG A 208 -9.49 -25.84 -8.84
N PRO A 209 -10.44 -24.97 -9.14
CA PRO A 209 -10.66 -24.55 -10.51
C PRO A 209 -9.43 -23.81 -11.05
N GLN A 210 -9.09 -24.05 -12.31
CA GLN A 210 -7.92 -23.44 -12.93
C GLN A 210 -8.20 -21.98 -13.27
N ALA A 211 -7.29 -21.10 -12.84
CA ALA A 211 -7.36 -19.70 -13.20
C ALA A 211 -6.98 -19.48 -14.67
N SER A 212 -7.74 -18.62 -15.35
CA SER A 212 -7.35 -18.08 -16.67
C SER A 212 -6.39 -16.91 -16.53
N LEU A 213 -6.57 -16.09 -15.46
CA LEU A 213 -5.70 -14.99 -15.08
C LEU A 213 -5.56 -14.95 -13.56
N GLU A 214 -4.36 -14.65 -13.08
CA GLU A 214 -4.06 -14.50 -11.66
C GLU A 214 -3.58 -13.07 -11.36
N PHE A 215 -4.04 -12.53 -10.25
CA PHE A 215 -3.74 -11.17 -9.79
C PHE A 215 -3.19 -11.20 -8.37
N THR A 216 -2.28 -10.31 -8.06
CA THR A 216 -1.72 -10.15 -6.71
C THR A 216 -2.68 -9.41 -5.77
N ASP A 217 -3.63 -8.66 -6.31
CA ASP A 217 -4.65 -7.96 -5.53
C ASP A 217 -6.04 -7.97 -6.22
N SER A 218 -7.08 -7.90 -5.39
CA SER A 218 -8.47 -7.95 -5.87
C SER A 218 -8.93 -6.67 -6.58
N THR A 219 -8.20 -5.55 -6.50
CA THR A 219 -8.55 -4.32 -7.22
C THR A 219 -8.40 -4.51 -8.72
N LEU A 220 -7.22 -5.02 -9.13
CA LEU A 220 -6.94 -5.32 -10.53
C LEU A 220 -7.85 -6.44 -11.05
N MET A 221 -8.10 -7.45 -10.23
CA MET A 221 -9.03 -8.53 -10.60
C MET A 221 -10.44 -7.99 -10.85
N LEU A 222 -11.00 -7.18 -9.96
CA LEU A 222 -12.34 -6.61 -10.14
C LEU A 222 -12.42 -5.68 -11.34
N GLU A 223 -11.35 -4.96 -11.66
CA GLU A 223 -11.28 -4.16 -12.88
C GLU A 223 -11.28 -5.03 -14.14
N ALA A 224 -10.55 -6.16 -14.13
CA ALA A 224 -10.58 -7.12 -15.23
C ALA A 224 -11.97 -7.77 -15.40
N VAL A 225 -12.66 -8.09 -14.29
CA VAL A 225 -14.08 -8.55 -14.33
C VAL A 225 -14.95 -7.48 -14.97
N ARG A 226 -14.85 -6.23 -14.55
CA ARG A 226 -15.61 -5.09 -15.06
C ARG A 226 -15.43 -4.90 -16.58
N LEU A 227 -14.23 -5.19 -17.08
CA LEU A 227 -13.89 -5.15 -18.51
C LEU A 227 -14.32 -6.40 -19.28
N GLY A 228 -15.01 -7.36 -18.63
CA GLY A 228 -15.55 -8.56 -19.27
C GLY A 228 -14.54 -9.68 -19.52
N HIS A 229 -13.38 -9.68 -18.86
CA HIS A 229 -12.36 -10.71 -19.07
C HIS A 229 -12.71 -12.08 -18.47
N GLY A 230 -13.72 -12.16 -17.60
CA GLY A 230 -14.15 -13.39 -16.98
C GLY A 230 -15.01 -13.18 -15.73
N VAL A 231 -15.11 -14.22 -14.93
CA VAL A 231 -15.85 -14.24 -13.66
C VAL A 231 -14.88 -14.40 -12.50
N ALA A 232 -15.21 -13.84 -11.33
CA ALA A 232 -14.34 -13.93 -10.17
C ALA A 232 -15.10 -14.21 -8.88
N LEU A 233 -14.48 -14.99 -7.99
CA LEU A 233 -14.84 -15.09 -6.59
C LEU A 233 -14.25 -13.91 -5.84
N THR A 234 -15.07 -13.20 -5.08
CA THR A 234 -14.67 -11.98 -4.37
C THR A 234 -15.43 -11.81 -3.06
N ARG A 235 -14.91 -10.95 -2.21
CA ARG A 235 -15.62 -10.55 -0.98
C ARG A 235 -16.76 -9.58 -1.30
N ARG A 236 -17.87 -9.77 -0.61
CA ARG A 236 -19.04 -8.91 -0.77
C ARG A 236 -18.72 -7.43 -0.52
N SER A 237 -17.95 -7.12 0.53
CA SER A 237 -17.64 -5.75 0.91
C SER A 237 -16.99 -4.93 -0.21
N ILE A 238 -16.10 -5.56 -0.99
CA ILE A 238 -15.39 -4.87 -2.08
C ILE A 238 -16.14 -4.92 -3.41
N ALA A 239 -17.08 -5.83 -3.59
CA ALA A 239 -17.94 -5.88 -4.79
C ALA A 239 -19.23 -5.04 -4.65
N HIS A 240 -19.69 -4.79 -3.43
CA HIS A 240 -21.00 -4.20 -3.15
C HIS A 240 -21.25 -2.88 -3.90
N SER A 241 -20.32 -1.94 -3.86
CA SER A 241 -20.48 -0.65 -4.55
C SER A 241 -20.51 -0.78 -6.07
N LEU A 242 -19.79 -1.74 -6.65
CA LEU A 242 -19.79 -2.03 -8.08
C LEU A 242 -21.11 -2.68 -8.50
N ILE A 243 -21.67 -3.56 -7.67
CA ILE A 243 -22.96 -4.18 -7.90
C ILE A 243 -24.08 -3.13 -7.81
N GLN A 244 -24.06 -2.25 -6.79
CA GLN A 244 -25.07 -1.18 -6.66
C GLN A 244 -25.07 -0.21 -7.85
N ARG A 245 -23.91 0.07 -8.43
CA ARG A 245 -23.81 0.90 -9.64
C ARG A 245 -24.16 0.15 -10.93
N GLY A 246 -24.41 -1.15 -10.85
CA GLY A 246 -24.72 -1.99 -12.00
C GLY A 246 -23.51 -2.27 -12.92
N GLU A 247 -22.30 -2.03 -12.43
CA GLU A 247 -21.06 -2.33 -13.15
C GLU A 247 -20.72 -3.83 -13.08
N LEU A 248 -21.05 -4.47 -11.96
CA LEU A 248 -20.99 -5.91 -11.78
C LEU A 248 -22.33 -6.48 -11.42
N VAL A 249 -22.51 -7.78 -11.67
CA VAL A 249 -23.66 -8.55 -11.24
C VAL A 249 -23.22 -9.77 -10.44
N ARG A 250 -23.98 -10.10 -9.42
CA ARG A 250 -23.86 -11.36 -8.68
C ARG A 250 -24.46 -12.49 -9.52
N LEU A 251 -23.75 -13.61 -9.66
CA LEU A 251 -24.17 -14.70 -10.54
C LEU A 251 -25.07 -15.74 -9.87
N THR A 252 -24.94 -15.93 -8.56
CA THR A 252 -25.74 -16.91 -7.80
C THR A 252 -26.09 -16.36 -6.41
N ASP A 253 -27.07 -17.00 -5.75
CA ASP A 253 -27.40 -16.71 -4.35
C ASP A 253 -26.48 -17.42 -3.33
N ILE A 254 -25.50 -18.19 -3.81
CA ILE A 254 -24.53 -18.88 -2.95
C ILE A 254 -23.56 -17.84 -2.39
N GLU A 255 -23.58 -17.66 -1.08
CA GLU A 255 -22.81 -16.64 -0.37
C GLU A 255 -22.32 -17.15 0.99
N PRO A 256 -21.31 -18.02 1.01
CA PRO A 256 -20.74 -18.51 2.26
C PRO A 256 -20.02 -17.38 3.03
N ILE A 257 -20.10 -17.48 4.35
CA ILE A 257 -19.34 -16.58 5.26
C ILE A 257 -17.86 -16.88 5.12
N HIS A 258 -17.06 -15.82 4.96
CA HIS A 258 -15.61 -15.94 4.96
C HIS A 258 -15.08 -16.22 6.36
N THR A 259 -14.06 -17.10 6.49
CA THR A 259 -13.44 -17.45 7.78
C THR A 259 -12.63 -16.31 8.40
N SER A 260 -12.10 -15.41 7.56
CA SER A 260 -11.39 -14.20 7.97
C SER A 260 -12.33 -13.00 8.05
N ARG A 261 -11.86 -11.94 8.73
CA ARG A 261 -12.57 -10.67 8.87
C ARG A 261 -11.63 -9.48 8.83
N TYR A 262 -12.17 -8.29 8.70
CA TYR A 262 -11.39 -7.05 8.82
C TYR A 262 -11.14 -6.69 10.26
N PHE A 263 -9.93 -6.20 10.52
CA PHE A 263 -9.49 -5.69 11.81
C PHE A 263 -8.84 -4.32 11.63
N LEU A 264 -9.03 -3.44 12.60
CA LEU A 264 -8.16 -2.30 12.84
C LEU A 264 -7.04 -2.77 13.77
N VAL A 265 -5.80 -2.55 13.35
CA VAL A 265 -4.61 -2.98 14.11
C VAL A 265 -3.68 -1.79 14.36
N TRP A 266 -3.04 -1.74 15.55
CA TRP A 266 -2.05 -0.73 15.90
C TRP A 266 -1.03 -1.31 16.90
N PRO A 267 0.17 -0.70 17.06
CA PRO A 267 1.23 -1.24 17.94
C PRO A 267 0.76 -1.44 19.39
N ALA A 268 1.07 -2.58 19.99
CA ALA A 268 0.68 -2.92 21.37
C ALA A 268 1.23 -1.92 22.40
N GLY A 269 2.41 -1.33 22.15
CA GLY A 269 3.05 -0.34 23.02
C GLY A 269 2.60 1.11 22.81
N SER A 270 1.75 1.39 21.79
CA SER A 270 1.30 2.75 21.51
C SER A 270 0.09 3.13 22.36
N LYS A 271 0.07 4.38 22.84
CA LYS A 271 -1.15 4.94 23.43
C LYS A 271 -2.19 5.11 22.33
N HIS A 272 -3.41 4.66 22.61
CA HIS A 272 -4.57 4.92 21.75
C HIS A 272 -4.80 6.43 21.66
N SER A 273 -4.38 7.05 20.56
CA SER A 273 -4.49 8.49 20.37
C SER A 273 -5.95 8.90 20.14
N ALA A 274 -6.27 10.16 20.42
CA ALA A 274 -7.62 10.70 20.15
C ALA A 274 -8.00 10.55 18.66
N GLN A 275 -7.02 10.71 17.76
CA GLN A 275 -7.19 10.55 16.31
C GLN A 275 -7.55 9.11 15.92
N LEU A 276 -6.86 8.14 16.53
CA LEU A 276 -7.15 6.72 16.31
C LEU A 276 -8.54 6.36 16.87
N THR A 277 -8.92 6.91 18.02
CA THR A 277 -10.27 6.76 18.60
C THR A 277 -11.33 7.29 17.64
N SER A 278 -11.15 8.50 17.09
CA SER A 278 -12.09 9.08 16.12
C SER A 278 -12.25 8.21 14.88
N LEU A 279 -11.14 7.75 14.28
CA LEU A 279 -11.18 6.84 13.13
C LEU A 279 -11.89 5.52 13.46
N HIS A 280 -11.57 4.92 14.60
CA HIS A 280 -12.14 3.64 15.02
C HIS A 280 -13.67 3.74 15.23
N THR A 281 -14.13 4.79 15.94
CA THR A 281 -15.56 5.02 16.15
C THR A 281 -16.28 5.20 14.82
N TRP A 282 -15.75 6.06 13.95
CA TRP A 282 -16.32 6.29 12.64
C TRP A 282 -16.37 5.01 11.79
N LEU A 283 -15.30 4.19 11.78
CA LEU A 283 -15.29 2.92 11.05
C LEU A 283 -16.40 1.97 11.55
N LYS A 284 -16.61 1.88 12.86
CA LYS A 284 -17.70 1.08 13.45
C LYS A 284 -19.08 1.56 12.98
N ASP A 285 -19.30 2.86 13.00
CA ASP A 285 -20.56 3.46 12.54
C ASP A 285 -20.79 3.17 11.03
N GLN A 286 -19.75 3.29 10.20
CA GLN A 286 -19.85 2.95 8.78
C GLN A 286 -20.10 1.46 8.53
N VAL A 287 -19.58 0.58 9.38
CA VAL A 287 -19.87 -0.85 9.31
C VAL A 287 -21.35 -1.13 9.61
N VAL A 288 -21.93 -0.47 10.63
CA VAL A 288 -23.36 -0.60 10.96
C VAL A 288 -24.22 -0.14 9.78
N ILE A 289 -23.90 1.02 9.19
CA ILE A 289 -24.63 1.56 8.01
C ILE A 289 -24.51 0.56 6.83
N TYR A 290 -23.30 0.06 6.56
CA TYR A 290 -23.07 -0.90 5.49
C TYR A 290 -23.88 -2.19 5.69
N GLN A 291 -23.86 -2.77 6.89
CA GLN A 291 -24.61 -3.98 7.21
C GLN A 291 -26.12 -3.77 7.12
N GLY A 292 -26.61 -2.60 7.45
CA GLY A 292 -28.04 -2.23 7.28
C GLY A 292 -28.47 -2.02 5.82
N SER A 293 -27.50 -1.93 4.88
CA SER A 293 -27.75 -1.77 3.44
C SER A 293 -27.71 -3.10 2.65
N LEU A 294 -27.41 -4.22 3.32
CA LEU A 294 -27.33 -5.56 2.73
C LEU A 294 -28.68 -6.25 2.71
#